data_afd77c554bce4fb67aa84c45cb420c7d
#
_entry.id   afd77c554bce4fb67aa84c45cb420c7d
#
_cell.length_a   1.000
_cell.length_b   1.000
_cell.length_c   1.000
_cell.angle_alpha   90.00
_cell.angle_beta   90.00
_cell.angle_gamma   90.00
#
_symmetry.space_group_name_H-M   'P 1'
#
loop_
_entity.id
_entity.type
_entity.pdbx_description
1 polymer ?
#
loop_
_entity_poly.entity_id
_entity_poly.type
_entity_poly.pdbx_seq_one_letter_code
_entity_poly.pdbx_strand_id
1 'polypeptide(L)'
;MKYKNLIINDPEALMFGIAPKPVKTTRGLVIGGGQVYAELNFTLPMMSINQNTLKEVNAHYREIAEGALERAVHLNSKGVVLEFETLLEMTKTPDIGIDIVKIMNEVCEKYYQKYGLASEIRLTPNDLREFERPAKQRSSAYLEPMMELFERGMVAGGDLLSIESTGGKEVSDDALMMCDLKGVMFALSVLGVRDMQFLWNKIVALANKHGKIAAGDSACGFANTAMVLAEKKYIPKVFAALVRVISVVRSIVAMEEGAVGPDKDCGYEGPFLKAITGIPISMEGKTAACAHLSPIGNIASACADLWSNESVQNIKLLSGMAPTAYLEQLEYDARLMNEALRMGKMHCQVLQQLLVGSDVYTDPQALILSPENVIRISKEMIKGDSYVANARNGALAALDIIEEAHRSGQLKLSDMETAYLPIFRDDLNSIPDSESDFIAMMLPVLDPGKFILAEYGL
;
A
#
# COMPACT_ATOMS: atom_id res chain seq x y z
N MET A 1 -3.12 -16.79 -9.53
CA MET A 1 -3.19 -15.42 -10.11
C MET A 1 -3.63 -15.48 -11.57
N LYS A 2 -4.42 -14.48 -12.01
CA LYS A 2 -4.88 -14.33 -13.40
C LYS A 2 -3.74 -13.93 -14.37
N TYR A 3 -2.76 -13.19 -13.87
CA TYR A 3 -1.61 -12.73 -14.67
C TYR A 3 -0.59 -13.86 -14.89
N LYS A 4 -0.27 -14.16 -16.13
CA LYS A 4 0.72 -15.19 -16.54
C LYS A 4 1.94 -14.59 -17.25
N ASN A 5 1.96 -13.28 -17.48
CA ASN A 5 3.07 -12.55 -18.05
C ASN A 5 3.21 -11.21 -17.32
N LEU A 6 4.43 -10.72 -17.19
CA LEU A 6 4.67 -9.36 -16.72
C LEU A 6 4.32 -8.36 -17.81
N ILE A 7 3.69 -7.26 -17.41
CA ILE A 7 3.48 -6.12 -18.32
C ILE A 7 4.79 -5.31 -18.46
N ILE A 8 5.54 -5.18 -17.35
CA ILE A 8 6.88 -4.59 -17.36
C ILE A 8 7.87 -5.70 -17.04
N ASN A 9 8.73 -6.05 -18.00
CA ASN A 9 9.74 -7.12 -17.86
C ASN A 9 11.19 -6.60 -17.95
N ASP A 10 11.35 -5.31 -18.15
CA ASP A 10 12.61 -4.59 -18.19
C ASP A 10 12.73 -3.69 -16.94
N PRO A 11 13.76 -3.88 -16.10
CA PRO A 11 13.98 -3.04 -14.91
C PRO A 11 14.04 -1.54 -15.22
N GLU A 12 14.60 -1.15 -16.37
CA GLU A 12 14.69 0.24 -16.78
C GLU A 12 13.32 0.85 -17.15
N ALA A 13 12.34 0.01 -17.46
CA ALA A 13 10.96 0.44 -17.73
C ALA A 13 10.10 0.51 -16.45
N LEU A 14 10.56 -0.06 -15.33
CA LEU A 14 9.91 0.07 -14.03
C LEU A 14 10.31 1.42 -13.40
N MET A 15 9.79 2.50 -13.98
CA MET A 15 10.22 3.88 -13.75
C MET A 15 9.14 4.67 -13.00
N PHE A 16 9.56 5.65 -12.19
CA PHE A 16 8.66 6.60 -11.56
C PHE A 16 7.89 7.45 -12.60
N GLY A 17 6.66 7.80 -12.27
CA GLY A 17 5.80 8.67 -13.06
C GLY A 17 5.28 8.07 -14.38
N ILE A 18 5.67 6.85 -14.72
CA ILE A 18 5.28 6.18 -15.96
C ILE A 18 4.72 4.78 -15.65
N ALA A 19 3.46 4.57 -16.02
CA ALA A 19 2.80 3.26 -15.94
C ALA A 19 2.19 2.89 -17.30
N PRO A 20 2.27 1.61 -17.72
CA PRO A 20 1.65 1.15 -18.99
C PRO A 20 0.15 1.39 -19.08
N LYS A 21 -0.54 1.43 -17.92
CA LYS A 21 -1.98 1.67 -17.81
C LYS A 21 -2.25 2.91 -16.96
N PRO A 22 -1.98 4.11 -17.46
CA PRO A 22 -2.18 5.33 -16.68
C PRO A 22 -3.66 5.55 -16.37
N VAL A 23 -3.93 6.18 -15.23
CA VAL A 23 -5.28 6.47 -14.76
C VAL A 23 -5.55 7.97 -14.85
N LYS A 24 -6.66 8.35 -15.49
CA LYS A 24 -7.12 9.73 -15.56
C LYS A 24 -8.22 9.94 -14.53
N THR A 25 -8.04 10.97 -13.70
CA THR A 25 -8.99 11.35 -12.64
C THR A 25 -10.02 12.36 -13.14
N THR A 26 -11.01 12.63 -12.30
CA THR A 26 -12.13 13.53 -12.61
C THR A 26 -11.66 14.96 -12.90
N ARG A 27 -10.71 15.49 -12.12
CA ARG A 27 -10.17 16.86 -12.32
C ARG A 27 -8.95 16.90 -13.22
N GLY A 28 -8.60 15.78 -13.86
CA GLY A 28 -7.66 15.73 -14.98
C GLY A 28 -6.23 15.34 -14.63
N LEU A 29 -5.92 14.83 -13.44
CA LEU A 29 -4.64 14.20 -13.20
C LEU A 29 -4.51 12.95 -14.10
N VAL A 30 -3.32 12.72 -14.63
CA VAL A 30 -3.01 11.50 -15.40
C VAL A 30 -1.89 10.77 -14.66
N ILE A 31 -2.28 9.95 -13.69
CA ILE A 31 -1.35 9.24 -12.82
C ILE A 31 -0.71 8.09 -13.60
N GLY A 32 0.62 8.03 -13.62
CA GLY A 32 1.38 7.13 -14.48
C GLY A 32 1.54 7.63 -15.93
N GLY A 33 1.09 8.87 -16.24
CA GLY A 33 1.10 9.46 -17.57
C GLY A 33 2.33 10.33 -17.89
N GLY A 34 3.43 10.16 -17.19
CA GLY A 34 4.67 10.91 -17.40
C GLY A 34 4.93 11.97 -16.32
N GLN A 35 4.29 11.85 -15.17
CA GLN A 35 4.45 12.77 -14.04
C GLN A 35 4.25 12.05 -12.71
N VAL A 36 5.02 12.45 -11.69
CA VAL A 36 4.83 12.07 -10.29
C VAL A 36 4.05 13.18 -9.59
N TYR A 37 3.00 12.83 -8.86
CA TYR A 37 2.24 13.77 -8.04
C TYR A 37 2.46 13.52 -6.56
N ALA A 38 2.35 14.57 -5.75
CA ALA A 38 2.32 14.45 -4.30
C ALA A 38 0.96 13.92 -3.84
N GLU A 39 0.98 12.96 -2.91
CA GLU A 39 -0.21 12.48 -2.20
C GLU A 39 -0.04 12.74 -0.71
N LEU A 40 -0.92 13.54 -0.12
CA LEU A 40 -0.88 13.88 1.29
C LEU A 40 -1.87 13.03 2.06
N ASN A 41 -1.35 12.10 2.87
CA ASN A 41 -2.08 11.41 3.93
C ASN A 41 -1.86 12.15 5.26
N PHE A 42 -2.91 12.26 6.09
CA PHE A 42 -2.82 12.92 7.38
C PHE A 42 -3.84 12.37 8.37
N THR A 43 -3.45 12.37 9.64
CA THR A 43 -4.32 12.02 10.75
C THR A 43 -4.63 13.25 11.60
N LEU A 44 -5.78 13.23 12.27
CA LEU A 44 -6.11 14.23 13.28
C LEU A 44 -5.31 14.01 14.56
N PRO A 45 -5.13 15.06 15.38
CA PRO A 45 -4.69 14.89 16.76
C PRO A 45 -5.64 13.96 17.51
N MET A 46 -5.11 13.29 18.53
CA MET A 46 -5.94 12.45 19.42
C MET A 46 -7.06 13.28 20.02
N MET A 47 -8.28 13.05 19.57
CA MET A 47 -9.48 13.72 20.05
C MET A 47 -10.68 12.76 19.98
N SER A 48 -11.65 12.97 20.86
CA SER A 48 -12.92 12.25 20.77
C SER A 48 -13.71 12.74 19.57
N ILE A 49 -14.26 11.81 18.77
CA ILE A 49 -15.13 12.11 17.64
C ILE A 49 -16.56 11.77 18.05
N ASN A 50 -17.38 12.80 18.31
CA ASN A 50 -18.76 12.68 18.71
C ASN A 50 -19.52 13.97 18.37
N GLN A 51 -20.82 14.01 18.56
CA GLN A 51 -21.68 15.15 18.21
C GLN A 51 -21.20 16.51 18.76
N ASN A 52 -20.53 16.53 19.92
CA ASN A 52 -20.06 17.79 20.53
C ASN A 52 -18.77 18.31 19.86
N THR A 53 -17.98 17.43 19.26
CA THR A 53 -16.68 17.75 18.66
C THR A 53 -16.72 17.84 17.13
N LEU A 54 -17.82 17.46 16.47
CA LEU A 54 -17.90 17.44 15.00
C LEU A 54 -17.55 18.79 14.36
N LYS A 55 -17.95 19.90 14.98
CA LYS A 55 -17.62 21.22 14.44
C LYS A 55 -16.11 21.47 14.41
N GLU A 56 -15.41 21.03 15.43
CA GLU A 56 -13.95 21.14 15.54
C GLU A 56 -13.26 20.18 14.57
N VAL A 57 -13.71 18.92 14.50
CA VAL A 57 -13.24 17.93 13.53
C VAL A 57 -13.34 18.46 12.10
N ASN A 58 -14.50 18.96 11.71
CA ASN A 58 -14.76 19.52 10.40
C ASN A 58 -13.87 20.74 10.09
N ALA A 59 -13.64 21.59 11.09
CA ALA A 59 -12.74 22.74 10.98
C ALA A 59 -11.30 22.30 10.73
N HIS A 60 -10.81 21.26 11.40
CA HIS A 60 -9.48 20.72 11.21
C HIS A 60 -9.26 20.17 9.79
N TYR A 61 -10.20 19.37 9.27
CA TYR A 61 -10.10 18.88 7.89
C TYR A 61 -10.10 20.00 6.85
N ARG A 62 -10.93 21.02 7.06
CA ARG A 62 -10.92 22.22 6.19
C ARG A 62 -9.58 22.95 6.25
N GLU A 63 -9.06 23.20 7.45
CA GLU A 63 -7.78 23.88 7.65
C GLU A 63 -6.62 23.13 6.98
N ILE A 64 -6.57 21.80 7.13
CA ILE A 64 -5.53 20.98 6.50
C ILE A 64 -5.65 21.05 4.97
N ALA A 65 -6.82 20.82 4.43
CA ALA A 65 -7.04 20.86 2.98
C ALA A 65 -6.73 22.24 2.39
N GLU A 66 -7.18 23.33 3.02
CA GLU A 66 -6.87 24.69 2.59
C GLU A 66 -5.37 25.00 2.66
N GLY A 67 -4.72 24.67 3.79
CA GLY A 67 -3.29 24.90 3.95
C GLY A 67 -2.44 24.11 2.96
N ALA A 68 -2.79 22.85 2.70
CA ALA A 68 -2.11 22.00 1.74
C ALA A 68 -2.27 22.54 0.31
N LEU A 69 -3.51 22.83 -0.12
CA LEU A 69 -3.75 23.28 -1.50
C LEU A 69 -3.25 24.73 -1.74
N GLU A 70 -3.32 25.61 -0.74
CA GLU A 70 -2.70 26.93 -0.84
C GLU A 70 -1.17 26.82 -1.03
N ARG A 71 -0.54 25.91 -0.28
CA ARG A 71 0.90 25.66 -0.44
C ARG A 71 1.23 25.07 -1.80
N ALA A 72 0.43 24.12 -2.29
CA ALA A 72 0.58 23.54 -3.63
C ALA A 72 0.50 24.62 -4.74
N VAL A 73 -0.44 25.57 -4.62
CA VAL A 73 -0.53 26.73 -5.55
C VAL A 73 0.76 27.55 -5.51
N HIS A 74 1.27 27.90 -4.33
CA HIS A 74 2.50 28.69 -4.20
C HIS A 74 3.73 27.96 -4.76
N LEU A 75 3.73 26.65 -4.73
CA LEU A 75 4.80 25.81 -5.28
C LEU A 75 4.64 25.53 -6.79
N ASN A 76 3.57 26.00 -7.43
CA ASN A 76 3.20 25.65 -8.81
C ASN A 76 3.10 24.14 -9.02
N SER A 77 2.53 23.44 -8.04
CA SER A 77 2.27 22.00 -8.14
C SER A 77 1.44 21.68 -9.38
N LYS A 78 1.70 20.54 -10.00
CA LYS A 78 0.96 20.07 -11.17
C LYS A 78 -0.35 19.37 -10.81
N GLY A 79 -0.50 19.01 -9.54
CA GLY A 79 -1.67 18.39 -8.98
C GLY A 79 -1.34 17.68 -7.68
N VAL A 80 -2.36 17.44 -6.87
CA VAL A 80 -2.24 16.85 -5.53
C VAL A 80 -3.34 15.83 -5.33
N VAL A 81 -3.03 14.73 -4.66
CA VAL A 81 -4.02 13.83 -4.08
C VAL A 81 -4.06 14.06 -2.56
N LEU A 82 -5.26 14.25 -2.03
CA LEU A 82 -5.50 14.31 -0.59
C LEU A 82 -6.12 12.98 -0.18
N GLU A 83 -5.41 12.21 0.61
CA GLU A 83 -5.97 10.98 1.14
C GLU A 83 -6.76 11.26 2.41
N PHE A 84 -8.01 10.84 2.42
CA PHE A 84 -8.88 10.79 3.58
C PHE A 84 -8.97 9.35 4.08
N GLU A 85 -8.05 9.00 4.95
CA GLU A 85 -8.14 7.78 5.73
C GLU A 85 -9.01 8.03 6.96
N THR A 86 -10.08 7.24 7.10
CA THR A 86 -11.06 7.51 8.15
C THR A 86 -10.62 6.95 9.49
N LEU A 87 -11.02 7.63 10.57
CA LEU A 87 -10.94 7.06 11.90
C LEU A 87 -12.16 6.16 12.16
N LEU A 88 -12.06 5.32 13.18
CA LEU A 88 -13.06 4.32 13.58
C LEU A 88 -14.49 4.88 13.58
N GLU A 89 -14.71 6.01 14.26
CA GLU A 89 -16.02 6.61 14.41
C GLU A 89 -16.60 7.15 13.09
N MET A 90 -15.72 7.55 12.16
CA MET A 90 -16.10 8.09 10.85
C MET A 90 -16.61 6.99 9.92
N THR A 91 -16.06 5.77 10.02
CA THR A 91 -16.57 4.62 9.27
C THR A 91 -17.78 4.00 9.96
N LYS A 92 -17.75 3.89 11.30
CA LYS A 92 -18.86 3.36 12.10
C LYS A 92 -20.14 4.20 11.98
N THR A 93 -19.99 5.52 11.80
CA THR A 93 -21.06 6.47 11.59
C THR A 93 -20.82 7.20 10.26
N PRO A 94 -21.22 6.61 9.11
CA PRO A 94 -20.85 7.09 7.78
C PRO A 94 -21.14 8.57 7.53
N ASP A 95 -22.22 9.13 8.12
CA ASP A 95 -22.55 10.55 7.98
C ASP A 95 -21.39 11.48 8.37
N ILE A 96 -20.60 11.11 9.38
CA ILE A 96 -19.43 11.89 9.81
C ILE A 96 -18.37 11.90 8.72
N GLY A 97 -18.01 10.73 8.21
CA GLY A 97 -17.01 10.60 7.14
C GLY A 97 -17.46 11.30 5.85
N ILE A 98 -18.74 11.16 5.49
CA ILE A 98 -19.33 11.78 4.30
C ILE A 98 -19.28 13.32 4.38
N ASP A 99 -19.56 13.89 5.54
CA ASP A 99 -19.49 15.35 5.73
C ASP A 99 -18.04 15.87 5.59
N ILE A 100 -17.06 15.10 6.05
CA ILE A 100 -15.65 15.42 5.85
C ILE A 100 -15.29 15.37 4.35
N VAL A 101 -15.70 14.33 3.62
CA VAL A 101 -15.48 14.27 2.16
C VAL A 101 -16.08 15.48 1.45
N LYS A 102 -17.29 15.90 1.79
CA LYS A 102 -17.92 17.11 1.24
C LYS A 102 -17.06 18.36 1.50
N ILE A 103 -16.59 18.53 2.73
CA ILE A 103 -15.74 19.67 3.12
C ILE A 103 -14.45 19.69 2.30
N MET A 104 -13.77 18.56 2.20
CA MET A 104 -12.54 18.46 1.41
C MET A 104 -12.81 18.71 -0.07
N ASN A 105 -13.91 18.17 -0.61
CA ASN A 105 -14.31 18.38 -2.00
C ASN A 105 -14.65 19.85 -2.31
N GLU A 106 -15.33 20.57 -1.41
CA GLU A 106 -15.56 22.01 -1.52
C GLU A 106 -14.25 22.78 -1.61
N VAL A 107 -13.25 22.41 -0.82
CA VAL A 107 -11.92 23.04 -0.85
C VAL A 107 -11.21 22.71 -2.17
N CYS A 108 -11.18 21.44 -2.59
CA CYS A 108 -10.59 21.04 -3.87
C CYS A 108 -11.22 21.82 -5.05
N GLU A 109 -12.55 21.92 -5.08
CA GLU A 109 -13.27 22.64 -6.12
C GLU A 109 -12.94 24.14 -6.12
N LYS A 110 -12.89 24.79 -4.93
CA LYS A 110 -12.49 26.19 -4.77
C LYS A 110 -11.11 26.47 -5.40
N TYR A 111 -10.12 25.61 -5.13
CA TYR A 111 -8.77 25.79 -5.65
C TYR A 111 -8.67 25.43 -7.14
N TYR A 112 -9.44 24.47 -7.61
CA TYR A 112 -9.55 24.16 -9.04
C TYR A 112 -10.11 25.33 -9.83
N GLN A 113 -11.25 25.90 -9.40
CA GLN A 113 -11.90 27.03 -10.07
C GLN A 113 -11.03 28.32 -10.05
N LYS A 114 -10.35 28.56 -8.92
CA LYS A 114 -9.60 29.81 -8.75
C LYS A 114 -8.22 29.78 -9.37
N TYR A 115 -7.54 28.64 -9.33
CA TYR A 115 -6.13 28.53 -9.70
C TYR A 115 -5.84 27.47 -10.77
N GLY A 116 -6.83 26.67 -11.16
CA GLY A 116 -6.64 25.55 -12.08
C GLY A 116 -5.86 24.38 -11.46
N LEU A 117 -5.71 24.35 -10.12
CA LEU A 117 -5.01 23.26 -9.44
C LEU A 117 -5.91 22.02 -9.40
N ALA A 118 -5.56 20.99 -10.17
CA ALA A 118 -6.22 19.70 -10.08
C ALA A 118 -5.87 19.01 -8.75
N SER A 119 -6.89 18.67 -7.97
CA SER A 119 -6.72 17.93 -6.71
C SER A 119 -7.84 16.92 -6.53
N GLU A 120 -7.49 15.72 -6.13
CA GLU A 120 -8.42 14.61 -5.99
C GLU A 120 -8.43 14.08 -4.56
N ILE A 121 -9.51 13.41 -4.17
CA ILE A 121 -9.64 12.80 -2.85
C ILE A 121 -9.54 11.28 -3.01
N ARG A 122 -8.54 10.69 -2.35
CA ARG A 122 -8.54 9.26 -2.09
C ARG A 122 -9.36 9.01 -0.82
N LEU A 123 -10.40 8.22 -0.94
CA LEU A 123 -11.25 7.80 0.17
C LEU A 123 -10.83 6.41 0.63
N THR A 124 -10.34 6.33 1.86
CA THR A 124 -9.84 5.09 2.47
C THR A 124 -10.57 4.83 3.78
N PRO A 125 -11.75 4.18 3.76
CA PRO A 125 -12.43 3.76 4.97
C PRO A 125 -11.58 2.78 5.78
N ASN A 126 -11.60 2.93 7.11
CA ASN A 126 -10.99 1.98 8.01
C ASN A 126 -11.75 0.64 7.98
N ASP A 127 -11.04 -0.48 7.89
CA ASP A 127 -11.67 -1.81 7.91
C ASP A 127 -12.04 -2.23 9.33
N LEU A 128 -13.28 -1.96 9.70
CA LEU A 128 -13.81 -2.23 11.05
C LEU A 128 -14.11 -3.69 11.32
N ARG A 129 -14.05 -4.57 10.31
CA ARG A 129 -14.38 -6.00 10.47
C ARG A 129 -13.38 -6.70 11.40
N GLU A 130 -12.17 -6.14 11.53
CA GLU A 130 -11.14 -6.63 12.45
C GLU A 130 -11.49 -6.44 13.94
N PHE A 131 -12.46 -5.60 14.30
CA PHE A 131 -12.84 -5.37 15.71
C PHE A 131 -13.73 -6.46 16.29
N GLU A 132 -14.29 -7.34 15.48
CA GLU A 132 -14.95 -8.56 15.94
C GLU A 132 -13.90 -9.65 16.23
N ARG A 133 -14.10 -10.42 17.28
CA ARG A 133 -13.15 -11.47 17.70
C ARG A 133 -13.86 -12.82 17.82
N PRO A 134 -13.50 -13.84 17.00
CA PRO A 134 -12.66 -13.73 15.80
C PRO A 134 -13.31 -12.84 14.72
N ALA A 135 -12.47 -12.31 13.84
CA ALA A 135 -12.92 -11.39 12.81
C ALA A 135 -13.95 -12.03 11.86
N LYS A 136 -15.02 -11.28 11.57
CA LYS A 136 -16.05 -11.69 10.61
C LYS A 136 -15.92 -10.87 9.35
N GLN A 137 -15.48 -11.52 8.27
CA GLN A 137 -15.18 -10.81 7.01
C GLN A 137 -16.42 -10.59 6.14
N ARG A 138 -17.36 -11.55 6.15
CA ARG A 138 -18.56 -11.54 5.28
C ARG A 138 -19.83 -11.20 6.01
N SER A 139 -19.92 -11.56 7.30
CA SER A 139 -21.12 -11.37 8.13
C SER A 139 -20.97 -10.29 9.20
N SER A 140 -19.90 -9.48 9.15
CA SER A 140 -19.68 -8.39 10.10
C SER A 140 -20.78 -7.36 10.05
N ALA A 141 -21.22 -6.90 11.24
CA ALA A 141 -22.12 -5.77 11.39
C ALA A 141 -21.51 -4.44 10.88
N TYR A 142 -20.18 -4.40 10.72
CA TYR A 142 -19.47 -3.22 10.23
C TYR A 142 -19.30 -3.17 8.71
N LEU A 143 -19.58 -4.26 8.00
CA LEU A 143 -19.45 -4.30 6.54
C LEU A 143 -20.38 -3.29 5.86
N GLU A 144 -21.64 -3.21 6.30
CA GLU A 144 -22.64 -2.34 5.68
C GLU A 144 -22.32 -0.84 5.88
N PRO A 145 -22.02 -0.34 7.09
CA PRO A 145 -21.56 1.04 7.28
C PRO A 145 -20.33 1.40 6.45
N MET A 146 -19.37 0.50 6.33
CA MET A 146 -18.16 0.70 5.52
C MET A 146 -18.51 0.83 4.02
N MET A 147 -19.38 -0.04 3.49
CA MET A 147 -19.83 0.03 2.09
C MET A 147 -20.70 1.28 1.84
N GLU A 148 -21.53 1.70 2.81
CA GLU A 148 -22.28 2.95 2.76
C GLU A 148 -21.35 4.17 2.68
N LEU A 149 -20.28 4.18 3.47
CA LEU A 149 -19.29 5.25 3.42
C LEU A 149 -18.61 5.32 2.05
N PHE A 150 -18.25 4.18 1.44
CA PHE A 150 -17.75 4.16 0.07
C PHE A 150 -18.77 4.76 -0.91
N GLU A 151 -19.99 4.26 -0.91
CA GLU A 151 -21.00 4.67 -1.90
C GLU A 151 -21.35 6.15 -1.77
N ARG A 152 -21.73 6.60 -0.58
CA ARG A 152 -22.10 7.99 -0.34
C ARG A 152 -20.92 8.95 -0.36
N GLY A 153 -19.74 8.49 0.04
CA GLY A 153 -18.49 9.25 -0.05
C GLY A 153 -18.07 9.54 -1.50
N MET A 154 -18.26 8.58 -2.42
CA MET A 154 -18.07 8.82 -3.86
C MET A 154 -19.01 9.93 -4.38
N VAL A 155 -20.27 9.91 -3.98
CA VAL A 155 -21.24 10.95 -4.36
C VAL A 155 -20.86 12.30 -3.77
N ALA A 156 -20.25 12.31 -2.58
CA ALA A 156 -19.77 13.52 -1.91
C ALA A 156 -18.51 14.12 -2.51
N GLY A 157 -17.76 13.36 -3.34
CA GLY A 157 -16.57 13.86 -4.03
C GLY A 157 -15.31 12.99 -3.90
N GLY A 158 -15.37 11.84 -3.23
CA GLY A 158 -14.31 10.84 -3.26
C GLY A 158 -14.11 10.29 -4.67
N ASP A 159 -12.89 10.30 -5.19
CA ASP A 159 -12.61 9.90 -6.58
C ASP A 159 -11.83 8.60 -6.69
N LEU A 160 -10.85 8.39 -5.81
CA LEU A 160 -10.01 7.19 -5.72
C LEU A 160 -10.44 6.37 -4.50
N LEU A 161 -10.82 5.11 -4.71
CA LEU A 161 -11.25 4.23 -3.61
C LEU A 161 -10.13 3.29 -3.21
N SER A 162 -9.78 3.30 -1.95
CA SER A 162 -8.79 2.39 -1.36
C SER A 162 -9.26 1.88 0.00
N ILE A 163 -8.60 0.84 0.49
CA ILE A 163 -8.77 0.32 1.84
C ILE A 163 -7.50 -0.41 2.26
N GLU A 164 -7.28 -0.55 3.56
CA GLU A 164 -6.31 -1.46 4.15
C GLU A 164 -7.07 -2.65 4.75
N SER A 165 -7.42 -3.62 3.91
CA SER A 165 -8.26 -4.71 4.36
C SER A 165 -7.52 -5.69 5.26
N THR A 166 -8.24 -6.31 6.20
CA THR A 166 -7.68 -7.02 7.36
C THR A 166 -7.91 -8.53 7.36
N GLY A 167 -8.43 -9.09 6.25
CA GLY A 167 -8.66 -10.53 6.14
C GLY A 167 -7.39 -11.36 6.37
N GLY A 168 -7.43 -12.28 7.33
CA GLY A 168 -6.30 -13.10 7.74
C GLY A 168 -5.35 -12.46 8.76
N LYS A 169 -5.60 -11.23 9.19
CA LYS A 169 -4.68 -10.46 10.03
C LYS A 169 -4.37 -11.13 11.37
N GLU A 170 -5.37 -11.64 12.09
CA GLU A 170 -5.14 -12.29 13.40
C GLU A 170 -4.21 -13.51 13.31
N VAL A 171 -4.36 -14.31 12.25
CA VAL A 171 -3.46 -15.44 11.97
C VAL A 171 -2.06 -14.95 11.60
N SER A 172 -1.98 -13.88 10.79
CA SER A 172 -0.70 -13.28 10.42
C SER A 172 0.04 -12.69 11.62
N ASP A 173 -0.65 -11.98 12.51
CA ASP A 173 -0.05 -11.38 13.69
C ASP A 173 0.55 -12.43 14.64
N ASP A 174 -0.17 -13.52 14.89
CA ASP A 174 0.35 -14.64 15.67
C ASP A 174 1.57 -15.28 14.99
N ALA A 175 1.50 -15.52 13.69
CA ALA A 175 2.60 -16.09 12.92
C ALA A 175 3.84 -15.20 12.89
N LEU A 176 3.65 -13.87 12.78
CA LEU A 176 4.75 -12.89 12.88
C LEU A 176 5.45 -12.97 14.23
N MET A 177 4.69 -13.01 15.33
CA MET A 177 5.25 -13.09 16.69
C MET A 177 6.01 -14.40 16.94
N MET A 178 5.63 -15.49 16.27
CA MET A 178 6.28 -16.80 16.37
C MET A 178 7.37 -17.02 15.32
N CYS A 179 7.60 -16.05 14.42
CA CYS A 179 8.46 -16.18 13.23
C CYS A 179 8.09 -17.40 12.37
N ASP A 180 6.78 -17.69 12.26
CA ASP A 180 6.21 -18.81 11.50
C ASP A 180 5.89 -18.38 10.06
N LEU A 181 6.78 -18.75 9.13
CA LEU A 181 6.62 -18.40 7.71
C LEU A 181 5.41 -19.09 7.08
N LYS A 182 5.09 -20.33 7.49
CA LYS A 182 3.93 -21.08 6.95
C LYS A 182 2.62 -20.48 7.42
N GLY A 183 2.55 -20.02 8.68
CA GLY A 183 1.40 -19.28 9.20
C GLY A 183 1.16 -17.96 8.43
N VAL A 184 2.21 -17.19 8.17
CA VAL A 184 2.13 -15.97 7.33
C VAL A 184 1.67 -16.33 5.90
N MET A 185 2.25 -17.37 5.30
CA MET A 185 1.83 -17.85 3.98
C MET A 185 0.34 -18.18 3.95
N PHE A 186 -0.17 -18.90 4.95
CA PHE A 186 -1.59 -19.24 5.03
C PHE A 186 -2.47 -17.99 5.18
N ALA A 187 -2.09 -17.09 6.07
CA ALA A 187 -2.83 -15.84 6.30
C ALA A 187 -2.96 -15.02 5.02
N LEU A 188 -1.87 -14.83 4.28
CA LEU A 188 -1.84 -13.94 3.12
C LEU A 188 -2.29 -14.61 1.81
N SER A 189 -1.87 -15.86 1.55
CA SER A 189 -2.15 -16.52 0.26
C SER A 189 -3.45 -17.34 0.24
N VAL A 190 -4.06 -17.61 1.41
CA VAL A 190 -5.36 -18.29 1.51
C VAL A 190 -6.42 -17.34 2.08
N LEU A 191 -6.30 -16.95 3.35
CA LEU A 191 -7.35 -16.14 4.00
C LEU A 191 -7.45 -14.76 3.38
N GLY A 192 -6.34 -14.04 3.25
CA GLY A 192 -6.28 -12.71 2.67
C GLY A 192 -6.78 -12.66 1.24
N VAL A 193 -6.36 -13.61 0.39
CA VAL A 193 -6.83 -13.71 -1.00
C VAL A 193 -8.35 -13.86 -1.06
N ARG A 194 -8.95 -14.74 -0.23
CA ARG A 194 -10.39 -15.00 -0.22
C ARG A 194 -11.20 -13.81 0.29
N ASP A 195 -10.68 -13.09 1.27
CA ASP A 195 -11.29 -11.85 1.74
C ASP A 195 -11.21 -10.76 0.66
N MET A 196 -10.05 -10.58 0.05
CA MET A 196 -9.84 -9.62 -1.03
C MET A 196 -10.79 -9.85 -2.21
N GLN A 197 -11.00 -11.11 -2.64
CA GLN A 197 -11.96 -11.43 -3.69
C GLN A 197 -13.38 -11.00 -3.33
N PHE A 198 -13.81 -11.27 -2.10
CA PHE A 198 -15.13 -10.87 -1.61
C PHE A 198 -15.29 -9.34 -1.53
N LEU A 199 -14.33 -8.66 -0.93
CA LEU A 199 -14.40 -7.22 -0.65
C LEU A 199 -14.26 -6.40 -1.94
N TRP A 200 -13.23 -6.70 -2.75
CA TRP A 200 -12.94 -5.93 -3.95
C TRP A 200 -13.95 -6.12 -5.07
N ASN A 201 -14.60 -7.27 -5.15
CA ASN A 201 -15.76 -7.44 -6.02
C ASN A 201 -16.87 -6.39 -5.72
N LYS A 202 -17.12 -6.11 -4.42
CA LYS A 202 -18.09 -5.10 -3.99
C LYS A 202 -17.61 -3.67 -4.26
N ILE A 203 -16.35 -3.36 -3.91
CA ILE A 203 -15.79 -2.00 -4.10
C ILE A 203 -15.74 -1.65 -5.59
N VAL A 204 -15.28 -2.56 -6.44
CA VAL A 204 -15.23 -2.36 -7.90
C VAL A 204 -16.63 -2.18 -8.49
N ALA A 205 -17.61 -2.97 -8.04
CA ALA A 205 -19.00 -2.81 -8.48
C ALA A 205 -19.57 -1.43 -8.14
N LEU A 206 -19.30 -0.91 -6.93
CA LEU A 206 -19.69 0.43 -6.52
C LEU A 206 -18.95 1.51 -7.33
N ALA A 207 -17.64 1.40 -7.50
CA ALA A 207 -16.84 2.34 -8.29
C ALA A 207 -17.39 2.45 -9.72
N ASN A 208 -17.63 1.32 -10.37
CA ASN A 208 -18.19 1.27 -11.73
C ASN A 208 -19.60 1.88 -11.80
N LYS A 209 -20.45 1.62 -10.80
CA LYS A 209 -21.81 2.19 -10.73
C LYS A 209 -21.79 3.71 -10.72
N HIS A 210 -20.81 4.32 -10.05
CA HIS A 210 -20.69 5.77 -9.88
C HIS A 210 -19.67 6.43 -10.81
N GLY A 211 -19.02 5.67 -11.71
CA GLY A 211 -17.99 6.19 -12.61
C GLY A 211 -16.74 6.70 -11.85
N LYS A 212 -16.40 6.06 -10.74
CA LYS A 212 -15.25 6.37 -9.90
C LYS A 212 -14.14 5.34 -10.06
N ILE A 213 -13.00 5.58 -9.44
CA ILE A 213 -11.79 4.80 -9.63
C ILE A 213 -11.62 3.83 -8.44
N ALA A 214 -11.74 2.54 -8.69
CA ALA A 214 -11.30 1.51 -7.76
C ALA A 214 -9.75 1.47 -7.81
N ALA A 215 -9.12 2.04 -6.79
CA ALA A 215 -7.68 2.30 -6.82
C ALA A 215 -6.85 1.08 -6.40
N GLY A 216 -6.98 0.60 -5.19
CA GLY A 216 -6.26 -0.58 -4.73
C GLY A 216 -6.18 -0.68 -3.21
N ASP A 217 -5.58 -1.78 -2.75
CA ASP A 217 -5.47 -2.17 -1.35
C ASP A 217 -4.00 -2.34 -0.96
N SER A 218 -3.66 -2.05 0.27
CA SER A 218 -2.33 -2.24 0.80
C SER A 218 -2.28 -3.33 1.87
N ALA A 219 -1.18 -4.07 1.88
CA ALA A 219 -0.83 -4.99 2.96
C ALA A 219 -0.16 -4.28 4.15
N CYS A 220 -0.56 -3.04 4.45
CA CYS A 220 0.01 -2.20 5.50
C CYS A 220 0.05 -2.93 6.85
N GLY A 221 -1.10 -3.42 7.32
CA GLY A 221 -1.22 -4.13 8.59
C GLY A 221 -0.39 -5.42 8.71
N PHE A 222 0.13 -5.92 7.59
CA PHE A 222 0.97 -7.13 7.53
C PHE A 222 2.46 -6.77 7.37
N ALA A 223 2.81 -6.11 6.26
CA ALA A 223 4.19 -5.83 5.90
C ALA A 223 4.83 -4.75 6.78
N ASN A 224 4.11 -3.66 7.14
CA ASN A 224 4.64 -2.65 8.03
C ASN A 224 4.77 -3.16 9.47
N THR A 225 3.84 -4.01 9.93
CA THR A 225 3.99 -4.70 11.22
C THR A 225 5.27 -5.52 11.25
N ALA A 226 5.52 -6.33 10.21
CA ALA A 226 6.75 -7.12 10.09
C ALA A 226 8.00 -6.23 10.06
N MET A 227 7.97 -5.12 9.32
CA MET A 227 9.07 -4.16 9.21
C MET A 227 9.44 -3.54 10.56
N VAL A 228 8.45 -3.08 11.34
CA VAL A 228 8.66 -2.51 12.67
C VAL A 228 9.19 -3.56 13.65
N LEU A 229 8.67 -4.78 13.62
CA LEU A 229 9.15 -5.88 14.46
C LEU A 229 10.60 -6.25 14.13
N ALA A 230 10.96 -6.26 12.84
CA ALA A 230 12.32 -6.55 12.39
C ALA A 230 13.31 -5.47 12.82
N GLU A 231 12.96 -4.18 12.71
CA GLU A 231 13.82 -3.09 13.15
C GLU A 231 14.03 -3.11 14.67
N LYS A 232 13.01 -3.47 15.43
CA LYS A 232 13.11 -3.71 16.87
C LYS A 232 13.78 -5.03 17.24
N LYS A 233 14.23 -5.82 16.26
CA LYS A 233 14.93 -7.11 16.43
C LYS A 233 14.09 -8.20 17.11
N TYR A 234 12.77 -8.13 17.01
CA TYR A 234 11.89 -9.22 17.44
C TYR A 234 11.83 -10.35 16.42
N ILE A 235 11.99 -10.04 15.16
CA ILE A 235 12.06 -10.99 14.04
C ILE A 235 13.25 -10.64 13.13
N PRO A 236 13.76 -11.57 12.29
CA PRO A 236 14.78 -11.27 11.30
C PRO A 236 14.28 -10.29 10.21
N LYS A 237 15.14 -9.38 9.74
CA LYS A 237 14.84 -8.50 8.60
C LYS A 237 14.57 -9.29 7.31
N VAL A 238 15.24 -10.45 7.16
CA VAL A 238 14.96 -11.39 6.07
C VAL A 238 13.51 -11.87 6.12
N PHE A 239 12.97 -12.17 7.31
CA PHE A 239 11.55 -12.56 7.45
C PHE A 239 10.61 -11.43 7.00
N ALA A 240 10.85 -10.20 7.42
CA ALA A 240 10.07 -9.04 6.96
C ALA A 240 10.11 -8.84 5.45
N ALA A 241 11.27 -9.08 4.81
CA ALA A 241 11.40 -9.05 3.36
C ALA A 241 10.55 -10.13 2.67
N LEU A 242 10.52 -11.36 3.21
CA LEU A 242 9.68 -12.44 2.70
C LEU A 242 8.19 -12.14 2.88
N VAL A 243 7.77 -11.62 4.04
CA VAL A 243 6.38 -11.18 4.29
C VAL A 243 5.92 -10.18 3.24
N ARG A 244 6.76 -9.19 2.89
CA ARG A 244 6.47 -8.20 1.86
C ARG A 244 6.24 -8.84 0.48
N VAL A 245 7.07 -9.79 0.09
CA VAL A 245 6.89 -10.51 -1.19
C VAL A 245 5.64 -11.38 -1.18
N ILE A 246 5.37 -12.06 -0.08
CA ILE A 246 4.17 -12.88 0.08
C ILE A 246 2.90 -12.02 0.01
N SER A 247 2.93 -10.80 0.54
CA SER A 247 1.79 -9.86 0.51
C SER A 247 1.32 -9.54 -0.91
N VAL A 248 2.18 -9.63 -1.91
CA VAL A 248 1.84 -9.34 -3.32
C VAL A 248 0.65 -10.16 -3.81
N VAL A 249 0.59 -11.46 -3.46
CA VAL A 249 -0.49 -12.34 -3.95
C VAL A 249 -1.85 -12.01 -3.36
N ARG A 250 -1.88 -11.34 -2.20
CA ARG A 250 -3.10 -10.81 -1.60
C ARG A 250 -3.49 -9.50 -2.31
N SER A 251 -2.59 -8.54 -2.37
CA SER A 251 -2.89 -7.19 -2.88
C SER A 251 -3.25 -7.18 -4.37
N ILE A 252 -2.65 -8.07 -5.18
CA ILE A 252 -2.97 -8.18 -6.62
C ILE A 252 -4.42 -8.58 -6.90
N VAL A 253 -5.10 -9.20 -5.93
CA VAL A 253 -6.50 -9.62 -6.09
C VAL A 253 -7.42 -8.42 -6.37
N ALA A 254 -7.15 -7.25 -5.79
CA ALA A 254 -7.90 -6.03 -6.11
C ALA A 254 -7.90 -5.75 -7.62
N MET A 255 -6.74 -5.89 -8.27
CA MET A 255 -6.58 -5.68 -9.72
C MET A 255 -7.23 -6.81 -10.53
N GLU A 256 -7.24 -8.01 -10.00
CA GLU A 256 -7.90 -9.16 -10.61
C GLU A 256 -9.42 -9.07 -10.56
N GLU A 257 -9.96 -8.36 -9.56
CA GLU A 257 -11.38 -8.04 -9.44
C GLU A 257 -11.77 -6.77 -10.20
N GLY A 258 -10.80 -5.98 -10.69
CA GLY A 258 -11.06 -4.86 -11.59
C GLY A 258 -10.59 -3.49 -11.09
N ALA A 259 -9.84 -3.40 -10.01
CA ALA A 259 -9.15 -2.17 -9.63
C ALA A 259 -8.12 -1.79 -10.70
N VAL A 260 -7.95 -0.49 -10.93
CA VAL A 260 -7.13 0.05 -12.03
C VAL A 260 -5.93 0.87 -11.55
N GLY A 261 -5.80 1.07 -10.25
CA GLY A 261 -4.79 1.95 -9.67
C GLY A 261 -5.28 3.41 -9.59
N PRO A 262 -4.47 4.33 -9.07
CA PRO A 262 -3.17 4.08 -8.45
C PRO A 262 -3.32 3.27 -7.15
N ASP A 263 -2.59 2.17 -7.07
CA ASP A 263 -2.63 1.34 -5.87
C ASP A 263 -2.22 2.14 -4.63
N LYS A 264 -2.89 1.91 -3.50
CA LYS A 264 -2.40 2.46 -2.23
C LYS A 264 -1.27 1.56 -1.74
N ASP A 265 -0.13 2.12 -1.39
CA ASP A 265 1.00 1.31 -0.98
C ASP A 265 1.76 1.88 0.20
N CYS A 266 1.37 1.44 1.37
CA CYS A 266 2.15 1.55 2.59
C CYS A 266 2.86 0.22 2.98
N GLY A 267 2.49 -0.90 2.36
CA GLY A 267 3.20 -2.17 2.50
C GLY A 267 4.41 -2.33 1.57
N TYR A 268 4.60 -1.42 0.63
CA TYR A 268 5.65 -1.40 -0.40
C TYR A 268 5.67 -2.64 -1.31
N GLU A 269 4.52 -3.29 -1.51
CA GLU A 269 4.33 -4.34 -2.53
C GLU A 269 4.02 -3.77 -3.93
N GLY A 270 3.73 -2.48 -4.04
CA GLY A 270 3.37 -1.78 -5.27
C GLY A 270 4.32 -1.99 -6.45
N PRO A 271 5.65 -1.97 -6.28
CA PRO A 271 6.58 -2.24 -7.37
C PRO A 271 6.33 -3.56 -8.10
N PHE A 272 6.00 -4.62 -7.34
CA PHE A 272 5.62 -5.93 -7.91
C PHE A 272 4.28 -5.85 -8.63
N LEU A 273 3.28 -5.17 -8.04
CA LEU A 273 1.98 -4.95 -8.67
C LEU A 273 2.12 -4.19 -9.99
N LYS A 274 2.91 -3.11 -10.01
CA LYS A 274 3.17 -2.34 -11.23
C LYS A 274 3.86 -3.17 -12.31
N ALA A 275 4.86 -3.97 -11.95
CA ALA A 275 5.55 -4.85 -12.88
C ALA A 275 4.61 -5.91 -13.49
N ILE A 276 3.77 -6.52 -12.66
CA ILE A 276 2.86 -7.61 -13.09
C ILE A 276 1.67 -7.06 -13.89
N THR A 277 1.05 -5.98 -13.44
CA THR A 277 -0.26 -5.51 -13.93
C THR A 277 -0.17 -4.31 -14.86
N GLY A 278 0.89 -3.51 -14.75
CA GLY A 278 1.07 -2.26 -15.50
C GLY A 278 0.27 -1.07 -14.97
N ILE A 279 -0.37 -1.18 -13.81
CA ILE A 279 -1.11 -0.07 -13.17
C ILE A 279 -0.16 0.95 -12.54
N PRO A 280 -0.58 2.21 -12.33
CA PRO A 280 0.16 3.15 -11.51
C PRO A 280 0.08 2.78 -10.02
N ILE A 281 1.09 3.23 -9.25
CA ILE A 281 1.18 2.97 -7.81
C ILE A 281 1.41 4.26 -7.02
N SER A 282 0.86 4.28 -5.80
CA SER A 282 1.22 5.23 -4.76
C SER A 282 2.22 4.59 -3.82
N MET A 283 3.33 5.25 -3.55
CA MET A 283 4.36 4.75 -2.63
C MET A 283 4.51 5.72 -1.47
N GLU A 284 4.59 5.17 -0.27
CA GLU A 284 4.94 5.97 0.90
C GLU A 284 6.34 6.56 0.78
N GLY A 285 6.43 7.86 1.01
CA GLY A 285 7.64 8.64 0.91
C GLY A 285 8.62 8.46 2.06
N LYS A 286 9.69 9.24 2.02
CA LYS A 286 10.79 9.12 2.98
C LYS A 286 10.35 9.35 4.42
N THR A 287 9.43 10.30 4.66
CA THR A 287 8.93 10.59 6.01
C THR A 287 8.16 9.42 6.58
N ALA A 288 7.28 8.79 5.79
CA ALA A 288 6.53 7.62 6.21
C ALA A 288 7.45 6.40 6.41
N ALA A 289 8.41 6.17 5.50
CA ALA A 289 9.41 5.12 5.66
C ALA A 289 10.20 5.28 6.98
N CYS A 290 10.61 6.51 7.31
CA CYS A 290 11.27 6.82 8.58
C CYS A 290 10.35 6.60 9.80
N ALA A 291 9.06 6.93 9.68
CA ALA A 291 8.09 6.69 10.75
C ALA A 291 7.91 5.20 11.04
N HIS A 292 8.00 4.36 10.01
CA HIS A 292 7.98 2.90 10.11
C HIS A 292 9.36 2.28 10.39
N LEU A 293 10.39 3.09 10.67
CA LEU A 293 11.76 2.66 10.96
C LEU A 293 12.41 1.87 9.81
N SER A 294 12.07 2.19 8.56
CA SER A 294 12.56 1.47 7.38
C SER A 294 13.52 2.30 6.53
N PRO A 295 14.69 1.76 6.16
CA PRO A 295 15.67 2.44 5.32
C PRO A 295 15.39 2.27 3.81
N ILE A 296 14.12 2.27 3.39
CA ILE A 296 13.73 2.00 1.99
C ILE A 296 13.23 3.23 1.22
N GLY A 297 13.31 4.41 1.83
CA GLY A 297 12.69 5.61 1.28
C GLY A 297 13.17 6.03 -0.12
N ASN A 298 14.45 5.91 -0.42
CA ASN A 298 14.94 6.26 -1.75
C ASN A 298 14.60 5.19 -2.80
N ILE A 299 14.76 3.90 -2.47
CA ILE A 299 14.48 2.83 -3.41
C ILE A 299 12.98 2.74 -3.75
N ALA A 300 12.11 3.06 -2.79
CA ALA A 300 10.67 3.14 -3.00
C ALA A 300 10.31 4.19 -4.04
N SER A 301 11.00 5.33 -4.07
CA SER A 301 10.73 6.40 -5.04
C SER A 301 11.09 6.05 -6.48
N ALA A 302 11.92 5.02 -6.69
CA ALA A 302 12.43 4.65 -8.02
C ALA A 302 11.34 4.27 -9.04
N CYS A 303 10.14 3.89 -8.60
CA CYS A 303 9.02 3.48 -9.46
C CYS A 303 7.67 4.12 -9.11
N ALA A 304 7.62 5.08 -8.18
CA ALA A 304 6.39 5.72 -7.70
C ALA A 304 5.71 6.60 -8.76
N ASP A 305 4.39 6.54 -8.86
CA ASP A 305 3.56 7.44 -9.68
C ASP A 305 2.88 8.50 -8.80
N LEU A 306 2.49 8.14 -7.58
CA LEU A 306 2.19 9.03 -6.48
C LEU A 306 3.24 8.87 -5.39
N TRP A 307 3.68 9.98 -4.82
CA TRP A 307 4.64 10.01 -3.74
C TRP A 307 3.97 10.50 -2.47
N SER A 308 3.69 9.57 -1.55
CA SER A 308 2.83 9.78 -0.40
C SER A 308 3.60 9.90 0.93
N ASN A 309 2.97 10.44 1.96
CA ASN A 309 3.44 10.36 3.34
C ASN A 309 2.28 10.41 4.33
N GLU A 310 2.59 10.06 5.57
CA GLU A 310 1.72 10.28 6.72
C GLU A 310 2.19 11.48 7.54
N SER A 311 1.24 12.29 8.01
CA SER A 311 1.52 13.39 8.92
C SER A 311 0.46 13.52 10.01
N VAL A 312 0.81 14.15 11.13
CA VAL A 312 -0.12 14.42 12.24
C VAL A 312 -0.35 15.92 12.33
N GLN A 313 -1.61 16.35 12.24
CA GLN A 313 -1.96 17.76 12.16
C GLN A 313 -1.47 18.63 13.33
N ASN A 314 -1.53 18.11 14.55
CA ASN A 314 -1.21 18.89 15.74
C ASN A 314 0.29 19.19 15.94
N ILE A 315 1.14 18.67 15.06
CA ILE A 315 2.57 19.00 15.06
C ILE A 315 2.76 20.31 14.34
N LYS A 316 3.09 21.36 15.11
CA LYS A 316 3.41 22.68 14.58
C LYS A 316 4.92 22.83 14.45
N LEU A 317 5.37 23.08 13.23
CA LEU A 317 6.73 23.48 12.92
C LEU A 317 6.86 25.02 13.02
N LEU A 318 8.06 25.57 12.79
CA LEU A 318 8.32 27.00 13.02
C LEU A 318 7.29 27.94 12.39
N SER A 319 6.87 27.67 11.16
CA SER A 319 5.97 28.56 10.40
C SER A 319 4.76 27.86 9.78
N GLY A 320 4.53 26.60 10.09
CA GLY A 320 3.42 25.84 9.50
C GLY A 320 3.06 24.58 10.26
N MET A 321 1.90 24.04 9.92
CA MET A 321 1.45 22.74 10.39
C MET A 321 2.16 21.62 9.64
N ALA A 322 2.37 20.46 10.28
CA ALA A 322 3.06 19.33 9.68
C ALA A 322 2.49 18.87 8.33
N PRO A 323 1.17 18.76 8.12
CA PRO A 323 0.64 18.39 6.81
C PRO A 323 1.08 19.32 5.67
N THR A 324 1.05 20.63 5.89
CA THR A 324 1.49 21.62 4.89
C THR A 324 2.99 21.52 4.63
N ALA A 325 3.81 21.35 5.67
CA ALA A 325 5.25 21.22 5.53
C ALA A 325 5.64 19.89 4.85
N TYR A 326 4.94 18.81 5.14
CA TYR A 326 5.19 17.51 4.51
C TYR A 326 4.72 17.47 3.07
N LEU A 327 3.62 18.17 2.72
CA LEU A 327 3.29 18.34 1.32
C LEU A 327 4.43 19.03 0.55
N GLU A 328 5.03 20.09 1.11
CA GLU A 328 6.17 20.73 0.47
C GLU A 328 7.37 19.80 0.30
N GLN A 329 7.65 18.95 1.30
CA GLN A 329 8.72 17.95 1.20
C GLN A 329 8.44 16.92 0.07
N LEU A 330 7.19 16.44 -0.05
CA LEU A 330 6.78 15.57 -1.15
C LEU A 330 6.93 16.27 -2.51
N GLU A 331 6.57 17.54 -2.58
CA GLU A 331 6.71 18.34 -3.80
C GLU A 331 8.18 18.51 -4.20
N TYR A 332 9.12 18.65 -3.27
CA TYR A 332 10.55 18.70 -3.62
C TYR A 332 11.00 17.41 -4.30
N ASP A 333 10.65 16.27 -3.75
CA ASP A 333 10.99 14.97 -4.34
C ASP A 333 10.28 14.76 -5.69
N ALA A 334 8.97 15.02 -5.76
CA ALA A 334 8.20 14.90 -7.00
C ALA A 334 8.72 15.85 -8.11
N ARG A 335 9.09 17.08 -7.76
CA ARG A 335 9.65 18.06 -8.72
C ARG A 335 11.00 17.60 -9.27
N LEU A 336 11.86 16.99 -8.44
CA LEU A 336 13.13 16.42 -8.91
C LEU A 336 12.88 15.28 -9.91
N MET A 337 11.96 14.36 -9.60
CA MET A 337 11.56 13.27 -10.49
C MET A 337 10.95 13.82 -11.80
N ASN A 338 10.07 14.81 -11.69
CA ASN A 338 9.42 15.43 -12.85
C ASN A 338 10.41 16.18 -13.73
N GLU A 339 11.45 16.80 -13.17
CA GLU A 339 12.51 17.43 -13.96
C GLU A 339 13.32 16.38 -14.72
N ALA A 340 13.63 15.23 -14.12
CA ALA A 340 14.26 14.12 -14.82
C ALA A 340 13.37 13.59 -15.97
N LEU A 341 12.05 13.44 -15.74
CA LEU A 341 11.08 13.06 -16.78
C LEU A 341 11.06 14.07 -17.94
N ARG A 342 11.08 15.38 -17.64
CA ARG A 342 11.14 16.44 -18.64
C ARG A 342 12.44 16.42 -19.46
N MET A 343 13.56 16.06 -18.83
CA MET A 343 14.87 15.97 -19.50
C MET A 343 15.01 14.67 -20.33
N GLY A 344 14.16 13.71 -20.13
CA GLY A 344 14.07 12.49 -20.94
C GLY A 344 14.68 11.23 -20.32
N LYS A 345 14.50 10.11 -21.00
CA LYS A 345 14.75 8.74 -20.50
C LYS A 345 16.11 8.57 -19.80
N MET A 346 17.18 9.09 -20.39
CA MET A 346 18.54 8.96 -19.83
C MET A 346 18.64 9.59 -18.42
N HIS A 347 18.04 10.74 -18.22
CA HIS A 347 18.08 11.41 -16.92
C HIS A 347 17.25 10.68 -15.87
N CYS A 348 16.11 10.13 -16.29
CA CYS A 348 15.29 9.27 -15.42
C CYS A 348 16.08 8.02 -14.98
N GLN A 349 16.76 7.36 -15.91
CA GLN A 349 17.59 6.20 -15.60
C GLN A 349 18.74 6.53 -14.63
N VAL A 350 19.41 7.66 -14.83
CA VAL A 350 20.46 8.12 -13.90
C VAL A 350 19.89 8.39 -12.51
N LEU A 351 18.75 9.10 -12.42
CA LEU A 351 18.14 9.36 -11.12
C LEU A 351 17.68 8.06 -10.45
N GLN A 352 17.06 7.14 -11.20
CA GLN A 352 16.66 5.83 -10.70
C GLN A 352 17.87 5.04 -10.17
N GLN A 353 18.98 5.00 -10.91
CA GLN A 353 20.21 4.33 -10.49
C GLN A 353 20.78 4.94 -9.20
N LEU A 354 20.73 6.27 -9.04
CA LEU A 354 21.19 6.93 -7.82
C LEU A 354 20.29 6.59 -6.62
N LEU A 355 18.97 6.61 -6.81
CA LEU A 355 18.00 6.23 -5.78
C LEU A 355 18.16 4.77 -5.35
N VAL A 356 18.32 3.86 -6.30
CA VAL A 356 18.50 2.43 -6.03
C VAL A 356 19.86 2.18 -5.38
N GLY A 357 20.94 2.73 -5.95
CA GLY A 357 22.30 2.52 -5.47
C GLY A 357 22.55 3.03 -4.06
N SER A 358 21.77 4.04 -3.59
CA SER A 358 21.90 4.55 -2.22
C SER A 358 21.39 3.57 -1.16
N ASP A 359 20.36 2.77 -1.48
CA ASP A 359 19.65 1.96 -0.49
C ASP A 359 19.74 0.45 -0.68
N VAL A 360 19.95 -0.04 -1.89
CA VAL A 360 19.75 -1.45 -2.28
C VAL A 360 20.43 -2.49 -1.38
N TYR A 361 21.59 -2.18 -0.81
CA TYR A 361 22.33 -3.10 0.04
C TYR A 361 22.28 -2.75 1.55
N THR A 362 21.44 -1.79 1.93
CA THR A 362 21.32 -1.37 3.33
C THR A 362 20.47 -2.33 4.18
N ASP A 363 19.51 -3.00 3.54
CA ASP A 363 18.53 -3.86 4.20
C ASP A 363 18.00 -4.93 3.22
N PRO A 364 17.69 -6.17 3.66
CA PRO A 364 17.06 -7.18 2.81
C PRO A 364 15.76 -6.69 2.14
N GLN A 365 14.97 -5.84 2.80
CA GLN A 365 13.75 -5.29 2.25
C GLN A 365 14.03 -4.30 1.12
N ALA A 366 15.09 -3.47 1.25
CA ALA A 366 15.53 -2.59 0.18
C ALA A 366 16.04 -3.40 -1.03
N LEU A 367 16.81 -4.46 -0.78
CA LEU A 367 17.35 -5.32 -1.82
C LEU A 367 16.25 -5.89 -2.72
N ILE A 368 15.19 -6.45 -2.14
CA ILE A 368 14.10 -7.07 -2.91
C ILE A 368 13.23 -6.04 -3.67
N LEU A 369 13.28 -4.76 -3.28
CA LEU A 369 12.51 -3.68 -3.91
C LEU A 369 13.26 -3.00 -5.08
N SER A 370 14.53 -3.32 -5.31
CA SER A 370 15.23 -2.78 -6.49
C SER A 370 14.51 -3.23 -7.77
N PRO A 371 14.39 -2.38 -8.80
CA PRO A 371 13.67 -2.71 -10.04
C PRO A 371 14.12 -4.04 -10.67
N GLU A 372 15.42 -4.35 -10.65
CA GLU A 372 15.96 -5.60 -11.14
C GLU A 372 15.41 -6.81 -10.36
N ASN A 373 15.43 -6.73 -9.03
CA ASN A 373 14.97 -7.83 -8.18
C ASN A 373 13.44 -7.95 -8.16
N VAL A 374 12.72 -6.83 -8.25
CA VAL A 374 11.25 -6.85 -8.45
C VAL A 374 10.89 -7.64 -9.72
N ILE A 375 11.55 -7.36 -10.84
CA ILE A 375 11.30 -8.11 -12.09
C ILE A 375 11.68 -9.59 -11.94
N ARG A 376 12.82 -9.89 -11.32
CA ARG A 376 13.27 -11.28 -11.08
C ARG A 376 12.29 -12.06 -10.22
N ILE A 377 11.87 -11.50 -9.09
CA ILE A 377 10.91 -12.12 -8.16
C ILE A 377 9.54 -12.28 -8.84
N SER A 378 9.05 -11.24 -9.51
CA SER A 378 7.75 -11.27 -10.20
C SER A 378 7.71 -12.35 -11.29
N LYS A 379 8.80 -12.56 -12.03
CA LYS A 379 8.88 -13.64 -13.04
C LYS A 379 8.72 -15.04 -12.44
N GLU A 380 9.28 -15.28 -11.27
CA GLU A 380 9.14 -16.56 -10.58
C GLU A 380 7.74 -16.68 -9.96
N MET A 381 7.24 -15.62 -9.36
CA MET A 381 5.92 -15.57 -8.74
C MET A 381 4.81 -15.99 -9.72
N ILE A 382 4.75 -15.41 -10.91
CA ILE A 382 3.65 -15.67 -11.87
C ILE A 382 3.64 -17.08 -12.48
N LYS A 383 4.66 -17.91 -12.21
CA LYS A 383 4.74 -19.30 -12.71
C LYS A 383 3.84 -20.26 -11.94
N GLY A 384 3.40 -19.91 -10.74
CA GLY A 384 2.56 -20.77 -9.92
C GLY A 384 1.13 -20.87 -10.45
N ASP A 385 0.48 -22.02 -10.23
CA ASP A 385 -0.90 -22.28 -10.65
C ASP A 385 -1.94 -21.98 -9.55
N SER A 386 -1.50 -21.74 -8.32
CA SER A 386 -2.32 -21.28 -7.18
C SER A 386 -1.71 -20.04 -6.55
N TYR A 387 -2.47 -19.28 -5.74
CA TYR A 387 -1.90 -18.15 -4.98
C TYR A 387 -0.83 -18.61 -3.99
N VAL A 388 -1.00 -19.81 -3.41
CA VAL A 388 0.00 -20.43 -2.54
C VAL A 388 1.30 -20.69 -3.29
N ALA A 389 1.23 -21.32 -4.46
CA ALA A 389 2.41 -21.57 -5.29
C ALA A 389 3.07 -20.28 -5.79
N ASN A 390 2.26 -19.27 -6.14
CA ASN A 390 2.77 -17.94 -6.55
C ASN A 390 3.54 -17.27 -5.39
N ALA A 391 2.97 -17.26 -4.18
CA ALA A 391 3.62 -16.68 -3.00
C ALA A 391 4.92 -17.42 -2.66
N ARG A 392 4.89 -18.76 -2.66
CA ARG A 392 6.07 -19.60 -2.40
C ARG A 392 7.18 -19.35 -3.41
N ASN A 393 6.87 -19.33 -4.71
CA ASN A 393 7.86 -19.11 -5.76
C ASN A 393 8.48 -17.72 -5.65
N GLY A 394 7.67 -16.68 -5.35
CA GLY A 394 8.18 -15.32 -5.12
C GLY A 394 9.08 -15.25 -3.89
N ALA A 395 8.70 -15.90 -2.79
CA ALA A 395 9.47 -15.93 -1.56
C ALA A 395 10.80 -16.69 -1.73
N LEU A 396 10.81 -17.83 -2.44
CA LEU A 396 12.03 -18.56 -2.79
C LEU A 396 12.99 -17.70 -3.63
N ALA A 397 12.47 -17.01 -4.66
CA ALA A 397 13.29 -16.11 -5.48
C ALA A 397 13.88 -14.95 -4.66
N ALA A 398 13.10 -14.38 -3.73
CA ALA A 398 13.60 -13.35 -2.82
C ALA A 398 14.70 -13.89 -1.90
N LEU A 399 14.52 -15.09 -1.35
CA LEU A 399 15.50 -15.73 -0.50
C LEU A 399 16.81 -16.03 -1.27
N ASP A 400 16.72 -16.51 -2.52
CA ASP A 400 17.89 -16.71 -3.38
C ASP A 400 18.68 -15.40 -3.60
N ILE A 401 17.97 -14.31 -3.87
CA ILE A 401 18.59 -12.98 -4.06
C ILE A 401 19.29 -12.50 -2.80
N ILE A 402 18.67 -12.67 -1.64
CA ILE A 402 19.24 -12.27 -0.35
C ILE A 402 20.49 -13.10 -0.04
N GLU A 403 20.46 -14.43 -0.25
CA GLU A 403 21.61 -15.30 -0.07
C GLU A 403 22.76 -14.99 -1.04
N GLU A 404 22.44 -14.71 -2.31
CA GLU A 404 23.42 -14.30 -3.31
C GLU A 404 24.14 -13.01 -2.90
N ALA A 405 23.38 -11.99 -2.47
CA ALA A 405 23.92 -10.70 -2.04
C ALA A 405 24.75 -10.84 -0.74
N HIS A 406 24.30 -11.67 0.19
CA HIS A 406 25.06 -11.95 1.41
C HIS A 406 26.37 -12.69 1.11
N ARG A 407 26.33 -13.74 0.29
CA ARG A 407 27.49 -14.55 -0.10
C ARG A 407 28.53 -13.76 -0.88
N SER A 408 28.09 -12.78 -1.69
CA SER A 408 28.99 -11.86 -2.41
C SER A 408 29.55 -10.75 -1.53
N GLY A 409 29.10 -10.61 -0.28
CA GLY A 409 29.50 -9.55 0.65
C GLY A 409 28.86 -8.19 0.40
N GLN A 410 27.93 -8.08 -0.54
CA GLN A 410 27.18 -6.85 -0.81
C GLN A 410 26.18 -6.52 0.28
N LEU A 411 25.44 -7.53 0.77
CA LEU A 411 24.50 -7.39 1.88
C LEU A 411 25.11 -8.04 3.14
N LYS A 412 25.10 -7.30 4.24
CA LYS A 412 25.55 -7.83 5.55
C LYS A 412 24.33 -8.29 6.34
N LEU A 413 24.27 -9.59 6.62
CA LEU A 413 23.29 -10.17 7.54
C LEU A 413 23.95 -10.45 8.90
N SER A 414 23.17 -10.36 9.97
CA SER A 414 23.59 -10.78 11.30
C SER A 414 23.64 -12.31 11.41
N ASP A 415 24.30 -12.84 12.44
CA ASP A 415 24.33 -14.29 12.70
C ASP A 415 22.89 -14.85 12.89
N MET A 416 22.01 -14.10 13.54
CA MET A 416 20.60 -14.47 13.70
C MET A 416 19.93 -14.60 12.31
N GLU A 417 20.05 -13.61 11.45
CA GLU A 417 19.44 -13.64 10.10
C GLU A 417 19.99 -14.79 9.26
N THR A 418 21.31 -15.00 9.31
CA THR A 418 21.95 -16.10 8.59
C THR A 418 21.46 -17.48 9.08
N ALA A 419 21.21 -17.63 10.37
CA ALA A 419 20.68 -18.88 10.93
C ALA A 419 19.24 -19.19 10.46
N TYR A 420 18.43 -18.16 10.16
CA TYR A 420 17.06 -18.33 9.66
C TYR A 420 16.96 -18.65 8.16
N LEU A 421 17.98 -18.36 7.36
CA LEU A 421 17.94 -18.62 5.90
C LEU A 421 17.59 -20.08 5.57
N PRO A 422 18.30 -21.12 6.11
CA PRO A 422 17.94 -22.50 5.86
C PRO A 422 16.55 -22.88 6.40
N ILE A 423 16.15 -22.32 7.54
CA ILE A 423 14.83 -22.60 8.14
C ILE A 423 13.71 -22.13 7.20
N PHE A 424 13.79 -20.88 6.71
CA PHE A 424 12.80 -20.36 5.78
C PHE A 424 12.80 -21.11 4.45
N ARG A 425 13.96 -21.55 3.98
CA ARG A 425 14.06 -22.37 2.75
C ARG A 425 13.37 -23.72 2.94
N ASP A 426 13.59 -24.39 4.04
CA ASP A 426 12.95 -25.66 4.36
C ASP A 426 11.44 -25.51 4.54
N ASP A 427 10.99 -24.44 5.20
CA ASP A 427 9.57 -24.10 5.31
C ASP A 427 8.93 -23.93 3.94
N LEU A 428 9.50 -23.08 3.07
CA LEU A 428 8.98 -22.84 1.72
C LEU A 428 8.96 -24.11 0.87
N ASN A 429 10.00 -24.93 0.94
CA ASN A 429 10.07 -26.20 0.20
C ASN A 429 9.05 -27.23 0.69
N SER A 430 8.60 -27.15 1.95
CA SER A 430 7.59 -28.04 2.52
C SER A 430 6.15 -27.66 2.13
N ILE A 431 5.91 -26.46 1.60
CA ILE A 431 4.59 -25.98 1.20
C ILE A 431 4.17 -26.65 -0.13
N PRO A 432 3.01 -27.34 -0.17
CA PRO A 432 2.54 -27.96 -1.40
C PRO A 432 2.09 -26.92 -2.45
N ASP A 433 2.06 -27.31 -3.73
CA ASP A 433 1.56 -26.47 -4.83
C ASP A 433 0.05 -26.26 -4.78
N SER A 434 -0.65 -27.28 -4.29
CA SER A 434 -2.11 -27.31 -4.17
C SER A 434 -2.58 -26.50 -2.97
N GLU A 435 -3.49 -25.54 -3.19
CA GLU A 435 -4.12 -24.79 -2.10
C GLU A 435 -4.86 -25.71 -1.13
N SER A 436 -5.60 -26.71 -1.64
CA SER A 436 -6.33 -27.66 -0.79
C SER A 436 -5.42 -28.48 0.13
N ASP A 437 -4.26 -28.90 -0.37
CA ASP A 437 -3.29 -29.66 0.43
C ASP A 437 -2.62 -28.76 1.47
N PHE A 438 -2.37 -27.51 1.12
CA PHE A 438 -1.83 -26.53 2.07
C PHE A 438 -2.85 -26.19 3.17
N ILE A 439 -4.13 -26.03 2.82
CA ILE A 439 -5.21 -25.87 3.82
C ILE A 439 -5.26 -27.08 4.74
N ALA A 440 -5.27 -28.30 4.20
CA ALA A 440 -5.28 -29.52 5.00
C ALA A 440 -4.05 -29.64 5.93
N MET A 441 -2.90 -29.19 5.49
CA MET A 441 -1.66 -29.15 6.28
C MET A 441 -1.74 -28.13 7.42
N MET A 442 -2.30 -26.95 7.18
CA MET A 442 -2.24 -25.84 8.14
C MET A 442 -3.37 -25.86 9.17
N LEU A 443 -4.59 -26.25 8.80
CA LEU A 443 -5.74 -26.23 9.73
C LEU A 443 -5.51 -26.94 11.07
N PRO A 444 -4.81 -28.09 11.14
CA PRO A 444 -4.56 -28.76 12.42
C PRO A 444 -3.59 -28.04 13.36
N VAL A 445 -2.77 -27.12 12.84
CA VAL A 445 -1.71 -26.45 13.62
C VAL A 445 -2.03 -24.98 13.93
N LEU A 446 -3.01 -24.41 13.27
CA LEU A 446 -3.47 -23.04 13.51
C LEU A 446 -4.45 -22.97 14.69
N ASP A 447 -4.44 -21.86 15.41
CA ASP A 447 -5.44 -21.60 16.45
C ASP A 447 -6.84 -21.37 15.84
N PRO A 448 -7.82 -22.28 16.05
CA PRO A 448 -9.15 -22.13 15.50
C PRO A 448 -9.95 -20.95 16.12
N GLY A 449 -9.47 -20.36 17.21
CA GLY A 449 -10.03 -19.17 17.82
C GLY A 449 -9.73 -17.86 17.07
N LYS A 450 -8.81 -17.90 16.09
CA LYS A 450 -8.35 -16.70 15.37
C LYS A 450 -9.11 -16.42 14.08
N PHE A 451 -9.85 -17.36 13.55
CA PHE A 451 -10.61 -17.20 12.30
C PHE A 451 -11.81 -18.14 12.23
N ILE A 452 -12.78 -17.76 11.42
CA ILE A 452 -13.98 -18.56 11.15
C ILE A 452 -13.92 -18.99 9.68
N LEU A 453 -13.79 -20.32 9.42
CA LEU A 453 -13.65 -20.87 8.07
C LEU A 453 -14.73 -20.36 7.10
N ALA A 454 -16.00 -20.38 7.53
CA ALA A 454 -17.12 -19.92 6.70
C ALA A 454 -17.00 -18.44 6.26
N GLU A 455 -16.34 -17.60 7.05
CA GLU A 455 -16.10 -16.19 6.69
C GLU A 455 -15.10 -16.03 5.54
N TYR A 456 -14.35 -17.07 5.23
CA TYR A 456 -13.44 -17.14 4.09
C TYR A 456 -13.92 -18.07 2.98
N GLY A 457 -15.12 -18.70 3.14
CA GLY A 457 -15.66 -19.67 2.18
C GLY A 457 -14.85 -20.98 2.15
N LEU A 458 -14.35 -21.38 3.32
CA LEU A 458 -13.66 -22.65 3.58
C LEU A 458 -14.59 -23.61 4.30
#